data_e87302812b95165a429cb5f49138cb63
#
_entry.id   e87302812b95165a429cb5f49138cb63
#
_cell.length_a   1.000
_cell.length_b   1.000
_cell.length_c   1.000
_cell.angle_alpha   90.00
_cell.angle_beta   90.00
_cell.angle_gamma   90.00
#
_symmetry.space_group_name_H-M   'P 1'
#
loop_
_entity.id
_entity.type
_entity.pdbx_description
1 polymer ?
#
loop_
_entity_poly.entity_id
_entity_poly.type
_entity_poly.pdbx_seq_one_letter_code
_entity_poly.pdbx_strand_id
1 'polypeptide(L)'
;RSEAKYEKDILESLKWLGIDWNEGVIGERDYIGDYGPYRQSERMDIYEKYLQKLLNDDWVYYCFCTKEELENERQAMISQGLAPKYSGKCRALSKEESEKRIAKDEQAVIRFKTPSVEVGFNDLIRGKVSFNTGLIGDIVIAKNLKAPLFVFAGTVDDSEMKITHIIRGEDHLSNTPKQILIGKALGFDELKYAHLPLILSPDRSKLSKRYLETSLDDYRKQGYLAEAMVNFLALLGWHPKDDREVLSRQDLIREFDIKRVQKAGAVFSIEKFDWFNAQYIKTSDATDLAKRLKDFIPEDWFENEELLVRAIEIEKERIKKLTDFKELADFFFELPDYEPKLLAWQNMSEDKILANLQLLSAEIEKAPESDFTQENLARIIMPLPGVWGRGELLWPLRVALSGKHASPGPFEIMEILGKEESLKRIKVAIKKI
;
A
#
# COMPACT_ATOMS: atom_id res chain seq x y z
N ARG A 1 -5.11 4.31 20.44
CA ARG A 1 -4.86 4.58 19.01
C ARG A 1 -3.43 5.06 18.74
N SER A 2 -2.65 5.37 19.73
CA SER A 2 -1.25 5.81 19.65
C SER A 2 -0.38 4.84 20.46
N GLU A 3 -0.24 3.62 19.98
CA GLU A 3 0.66 2.60 20.57
C GLU A 3 1.96 2.59 19.78
N ALA A 4 3.09 2.37 20.45
CA ALA A 4 4.41 2.34 19.84
C ALA A 4 4.53 1.38 18.65
N LYS A 5 3.76 0.27 18.67
CA LYS A 5 3.73 -0.69 17.57
C LYS A 5 3.24 -0.08 16.24
N TYR A 6 2.27 0.84 16.27
CA TYR A 6 1.78 1.50 15.05
C TYR A 6 2.77 2.53 14.51
N GLU A 7 3.51 3.20 15.40
CA GLU A 7 4.59 4.10 14.98
C GLU A 7 5.69 3.31 14.28
N LYS A 8 6.11 2.18 14.87
CA LYS A 8 7.08 1.28 14.28
C LYS A 8 6.63 0.76 12.91
N ASP A 9 5.38 0.33 12.78
CA ASP A 9 4.80 -0.15 11.53
C ASP A 9 4.83 0.94 10.44
N ILE A 10 4.49 2.19 10.77
CA ILE A 10 4.57 3.32 9.85
C ILE A 10 6.01 3.56 9.38
N LEU A 11 6.98 3.57 10.29
CA LEU A 11 8.38 3.81 9.97
C LEU A 11 8.96 2.70 9.09
N GLU A 12 8.67 1.44 9.42
CA GLU A 12 9.09 0.27 8.64
C GLU A 12 8.45 0.26 7.24
N SER A 13 7.17 0.61 7.16
CA SER A 13 6.45 0.71 5.90
C SER A 13 7.04 1.79 4.98
N LEU A 14 7.35 2.97 5.51
CA LEU A 14 7.97 4.05 4.73
C LEU A 14 9.39 3.65 4.27
N LYS A 15 10.18 3.02 5.14
CA LYS A 15 11.50 2.48 4.80
C LYS A 15 11.41 1.42 3.70
N TRP A 16 10.46 0.50 3.80
CA TRP A 16 10.23 -0.51 2.77
C TRP A 16 9.88 0.11 1.42
N LEU A 17 9.02 1.14 1.41
CA LEU A 17 8.70 1.90 0.20
C LEU A 17 9.89 2.74 -0.30
N GLY A 18 10.99 2.86 0.49
CA GLY A 18 12.13 3.72 0.21
C GLY A 18 11.76 5.21 0.25
N ILE A 19 10.81 5.60 1.08
CA ILE A 19 10.38 6.98 1.28
C ILE A 19 11.11 7.53 2.51
N ASP A 20 11.95 8.53 2.28
CA ASP A 20 12.70 9.24 3.32
C ASP A 20 12.03 10.57 3.66
N TRP A 21 12.36 11.11 4.81
CA TRP A 21 11.93 12.44 5.29
C TRP A 21 13.07 13.18 5.98
N ASN A 22 12.99 14.50 6.01
CA ASN A 22 14.03 15.35 6.57
C ASN A 22 13.73 15.81 7.99
N GLU A 23 12.46 15.74 8.42
CA GLU A 23 12.00 16.18 9.73
C GLU A 23 11.07 15.10 10.30
N GLY A 24 11.33 14.62 11.51
CA GLY A 24 10.42 13.68 12.18
C GLY A 24 11.11 12.58 12.97
N VAL A 25 10.32 11.58 13.34
CA VAL A 25 10.75 10.39 14.08
C VAL A 25 11.43 9.41 13.11
N ILE A 26 12.58 8.85 13.49
CA ILE A 26 13.31 7.83 12.71
C ILE A 26 13.51 6.51 13.48
N GLY A 27 13.25 6.52 14.78
CA GLY A 27 13.38 5.38 15.68
C GLY A 27 12.64 5.58 16.99
N GLU A 28 12.77 4.65 17.92
CA GLU A 28 12.03 4.68 19.19
C GLU A 28 12.30 5.94 20.01
N ARG A 29 13.54 6.46 20.00
CA ARG A 29 13.96 7.68 20.70
C ARG A 29 14.70 8.65 19.80
N ASP A 30 14.79 8.35 18.52
CA ASP A 30 15.63 9.09 17.57
C ASP A 30 14.77 9.97 16.66
N TYR A 31 15.30 11.16 16.41
CA TYR A 31 14.70 12.19 15.55
C TYR A 31 15.68 12.63 14.49
N ILE A 32 15.16 13.12 13.38
CA ILE A 32 15.88 13.86 12.37
C ILE A 32 15.22 15.22 12.21
N GLY A 33 16.04 16.28 12.03
CA GLY A 33 15.58 17.66 11.83
C GLY A 33 15.71 18.54 13.06
N ASP A 34 15.35 19.83 12.90
CA ASP A 34 15.64 20.91 13.84
C ASP A 34 14.41 21.37 14.64
N TYR A 35 13.20 20.89 14.32
CA TYR A 35 11.95 21.39 14.86
C TYR A 35 11.26 20.41 15.85
N GLY A 36 12.05 19.50 16.41
CA GLY A 36 11.55 18.56 17.45
C GLY A 36 11.16 19.23 18.79
N PRO A 37 10.59 18.45 19.70
CA PRO A 37 10.19 17.04 19.57
C PRO A 37 9.00 16.86 18.62
N TYR A 38 8.89 15.67 17.95
CA TYR A 38 7.86 15.44 16.93
C TYR A 38 6.65 14.66 17.42
N ARG A 39 6.76 13.97 18.57
CA ARG A 39 5.61 13.27 19.17
C ARG A 39 4.74 14.24 19.96
N GLN A 40 3.45 14.25 19.70
CA GLN A 40 2.52 15.13 20.40
C GLN A 40 2.54 14.93 21.94
N SER A 41 2.79 13.70 22.41
CA SER A 41 2.95 13.40 23.83
C SER A 41 4.14 14.13 24.51
N GLU A 42 5.10 14.57 23.74
CA GLU A 42 6.31 15.26 24.22
C GLU A 42 6.19 16.78 24.08
N ARG A 43 5.06 17.29 23.57
CA ARG A 43 4.80 18.69 23.25
C ARG A 43 3.74 19.35 24.14
N MET A 44 3.36 18.70 25.23
CA MET A 44 2.25 19.16 26.09
C MET A 44 2.45 20.58 26.60
N ASP A 45 3.66 20.95 26.99
CA ASP A 45 3.97 22.31 27.49
C ASP A 45 3.82 23.38 26.40
N ILE A 46 4.12 23.03 25.14
CA ILE A 46 3.91 23.90 23.98
C ILE A 46 2.41 24.15 23.80
N TYR A 47 1.60 23.11 23.83
CA TYR A 47 0.15 23.26 23.70
C TYR A 47 -0.46 24.03 24.83
N GLU A 48 -0.03 23.78 26.08
CA GLU A 48 -0.50 24.53 27.26
C GLU A 48 -0.23 26.02 27.12
N LYS A 49 0.98 26.40 26.69
CA LYS A 49 1.37 27.80 26.43
C LYS A 49 0.42 28.47 25.42
N TYR A 50 0.11 27.82 24.31
CA TYR A 50 -0.77 28.41 23.29
C TYR A 50 -2.25 28.41 23.70
N LEU A 51 -2.74 27.41 24.45
CA LEU A 51 -4.06 27.41 25.02
C LEU A 51 -4.22 28.57 26.04
N GLN A 52 -3.20 28.79 26.89
CA GLN A 52 -3.19 29.89 27.85
C GLN A 52 -3.19 31.26 27.16
N LYS A 53 -2.43 31.38 26.04
CA LYS A 53 -2.47 32.60 25.21
C LYS A 53 -3.88 32.86 24.69
N LEU A 54 -4.55 31.87 24.12
CA LEU A 54 -5.91 32.01 23.60
C LEU A 54 -6.94 32.35 24.71
N LEU A 55 -6.74 31.84 25.94
CA LEU A 55 -7.56 32.19 27.11
C LEU A 55 -7.36 33.65 27.51
N ASN A 56 -6.12 34.12 27.55
CA ASN A 56 -5.78 35.50 27.90
C ASN A 56 -6.28 36.52 26.87
N ASP A 57 -6.22 36.13 25.58
CA ASP A 57 -6.66 36.94 24.45
C ASP A 57 -8.18 36.81 24.16
N ASP A 58 -8.92 36.14 25.05
CA ASP A 58 -10.39 35.93 24.98
C ASP A 58 -10.89 35.18 23.70
N TRP A 59 -10.03 34.43 23.04
CA TRP A 59 -10.41 33.60 21.89
C TRP A 59 -11.05 32.25 22.27
N VAL A 60 -10.87 31.81 23.48
CA VAL A 60 -11.43 30.57 24.01
C VAL A 60 -12.08 30.76 25.38
N TYR A 61 -12.89 29.80 25.77
CA TYR A 61 -13.57 29.81 27.09
C TYR A 61 -13.80 28.39 27.58
N TYR A 62 -14.04 28.24 28.88
CA TYR A 62 -14.42 26.99 29.53
C TYR A 62 -15.90 26.69 29.31
N CYS A 63 -16.22 25.50 28.84
CA CYS A 63 -17.59 25.02 28.67
C CYS A 63 -17.84 23.86 29.61
N PHE A 64 -18.84 24.03 30.47
CA PHE A 64 -19.22 23.10 31.54
C PHE A 64 -20.48 22.28 31.21
N CYS A 65 -20.96 22.33 29.96
CA CYS A 65 -22.12 21.56 29.54
C CYS A 65 -21.82 20.06 29.60
N THR A 66 -22.73 19.29 30.16
CA THR A 66 -22.68 17.85 30.20
C THR A 66 -22.94 17.25 28.82
N LYS A 67 -22.58 15.98 28.64
CA LYS A 67 -22.89 15.26 27.37
C LYS A 67 -24.38 15.16 27.11
N GLU A 68 -25.16 15.00 28.20
CA GLU A 68 -26.62 14.89 28.13
C GLU A 68 -27.24 16.23 27.68
N GLU A 69 -26.83 17.36 28.30
CA GLU A 69 -27.27 18.68 27.86
C GLU A 69 -27.00 18.94 26.38
N LEU A 70 -25.76 18.60 25.92
CA LEU A 70 -25.37 18.80 24.52
C LEU A 70 -26.16 17.91 23.59
N GLU A 71 -26.47 16.66 23.97
CA GLU A 71 -27.28 15.76 23.14
C GLU A 71 -28.75 16.22 23.10
N ASN A 72 -29.32 16.65 24.20
CA ASN A 72 -30.67 17.20 24.25
C ASN A 72 -30.78 18.44 23.34
N GLU A 73 -29.81 19.35 23.38
CA GLU A 73 -29.74 20.52 22.51
C GLU A 73 -29.64 20.12 21.02
N ARG A 74 -28.81 19.13 20.74
CA ARG A 74 -28.65 18.58 19.38
C ARG A 74 -29.96 18.00 18.85
N GLN A 75 -30.67 17.20 19.65
CA GLN A 75 -31.95 16.60 19.25
C GLN A 75 -33.04 17.67 19.08
N ALA A 76 -33.06 18.69 19.91
CA ALA A 76 -33.98 19.81 19.76
C ALA A 76 -33.78 20.57 18.46
N MET A 77 -32.54 20.80 18.05
CA MET A 77 -32.25 21.43 16.74
C MET A 77 -32.66 20.54 15.57
N ILE A 78 -32.35 19.25 15.63
CA ILE A 78 -32.74 18.28 14.57
C ILE A 78 -34.27 18.25 14.43
N SER A 79 -35.02 18.21 15.51
CA SER A 79 -36.49 18.21 15.49
C SER A 79 -37.09 19.45 14.87
N GLN A 80 -36.34 20.57 14.86
CA GLN A 80 -36.72 21.84 14.23
C GLN A 80 -36.19 21.95 12.78
N GLY A 81 -35.57 20.91 12.24
CA GLY A 81 -34.96 20.95 10.91
C GLY A 81 -33.69 21.80 10.80
N LEU A 82 -33.07 22.16 11.91
CA LEU A 82 -31.88 22.98 12.00
C LEU A 82 -30.61 22.11 12.00
N ALA A 83 -29.54 22.60 11.38
CA ALA A 83 -28.23 21.95 11.46
C ALA A 83 -27.71 22.00 12.92
N PRO A 84 -27.37 20.86 13.54
CA PRO A 84 -26.92 20.83 14.92
C PRO A 84 -25.60 21.58 15.10
N LYS A 85 -25.57 22.55 16.00
CA LYS A 85 -24.38 23.26 16.47
C LYS A 85 -24.51 23.60 17.93
N TYR A 86 -23.40 23.86 18.60
CA TYR A 86 -23.42 24.31 19.99
C TYR A 86 -24.06 25.70 20.10
N SER A 87 -24.99 25.89 21.03
CA SER A 87 -25.74 27.14 21.20
C SER A 87 -24.88 28.31 21.70
N GLY A 88 -23.73 28.01 22.34
CA GLY A 88 -22.93 29.03 23.01
C GLY A 88 -23.29 29.28 24.47
N LYS A 89 -24.07 28.42 25.14
CA LYS A 89 -24.53 28.58 26.52
C LYS A 89 -23.47 29.09 27.51
N CYS A 90 -22.25 28.50 27.44
CA CYS A 90 -21.15 28.90 28.33
C CYS A 90 -20.30 30.07 27.80
N ARG A 91 -20.54 30.55 26.57
CA ARG A 91 -19.76 31.63 25.96
C ARG A 91 -19.88 32.96 26.65
N ALA A 92 -21.02 33.19 27.31
CA ALA A 92 -21.33 34.44 28.06
C ALA A 92 -20.88 34.38 29.52
N LEU A 93 -20.31 33.27 30.03
CA LEU A 93 -19.80 33.21 31.38
C LEU A 93 -18.63 34.18 31.57
N SER A 94 -18.62 34.87 32.72
CA SER A 94 -17.49 35.74 33.04
C SER A 94 -16.22 34.91 33.34
N LYS A 95 -15.07 35.55 33.21
CA LYS A 95 -13.79 34.91 33.51
C LYS A 95 -13.72 34.48 34.97
N GLU A 96 -14.17 35.36 35.88
CA GLU A 96 -14.18 35.09 37.31
C GLU A 96 -15.10 33.94 37.71
N GLU A 97 -16.25 33.80 37.04
CA GLU A 97 -17.16 32.68 37.27
C GLU A 97 -16.57 31.37 36.76
N SER A 98 -15.99 31.39 35.57
CA SER A 98 -15.33 30.24 34.99
C SER A 98 -14.16 29.77 35.86
N GLU A 99 -13.33 30.69 36.35
CA GLU A 99 -12.20 30.39 37.23
C GLU A 99 -12.66 29.81 38.56
N LYS A 100 -13.74 30.34 39.15
CA LYS A 100 -14.35 29.79 40.38
C LYS A 100 -14.85 28.36 40.20
N ARG A 101 -15.41 28.03 39.04
CA ARG A 101 -15.89 26.68 38.73
C ARG A 101 -14.75 25.71 38.51
N ILE A 102 -13.70 26.13 37.80
CA ILE A 102 -12.47 25.35 37.64
C ILE A 102 -11.79 25.11 38.98
N ALA A 103 -11.69 26.13 39.86
CA ALA A 103 -11.11 25.99 41.20
C ALA A 103 -11.88 25.01 42.11
N LYS A 104 -13.16 24.71 41.79
CA LYS A 104 -13.98 23.68 42.43
C LYS A 104 -13.88 22.31 41.77
N ASP A 105 -12.93 22.14 40.87
CA ASP A 105 -12.69 20.90 40.08
C ASP A 105 -13.90 20.47 39.23
N GLU A 106 -14.74 21.44 38.80
CA GLU A 106 -15.84 21.16 37.89
C GLU A 106 -15.31 20.82 36.50
N GLN A 107 -15.80 19.72 35.95
CA GLN A 107 -15.34 19.24 34.63
C GLN A 107 -15.71 20.24 33.52
N ALA A 108 -14.73 20.63 32.75
CA ALA A 108 -14.92 21.56 31.64
C ALA A 108 -14.09 21.15 30.42
N VAL A 109 -14.56 21.58 29.27
CA VAL A 109 -13.75 21.53 28.02
C VAL A 109 -13.46 22.96 27.56
N ILE A 110 -12.42 23.15 26.77
CA ILE A 110 -12.04 24.44 26.20
C ILE A 110 -12.62 24.53 24.77
N ARG A 111 -13.47 25.57 24.58
CA ARG A 111 -14.03 25.86 23.25
C ARG A 111 -13.43 27.11 22.66
N PHE A 112 -13.22 27.06 21.33
CA PHE A 112 -12.84 28.23 20.53
C PHE A 112 -14.08 29.03 20.15
N LYS A 113 -14.03 30.36 20.35
CA LYS A 113 -15.06 31.31 19.95
C LYS A 113 -15.05 31.47 18.44
N THR A 114 -15.74 30.59 17.73
CA THR A 114 -15.75 30.59 16.26
C THR A 114 -16.50 31.84 15.75
N PRO A 115 -15.83 32.76 15.05
CA PRO A 115 -16.50 33.88 14.45
C PRO A 115 -17.42 33.42 13.32
N SER A 116 -18.58 34.05 13.17
CA SER A 116 -19.53 33.77 12.09
C SER A 116 -19.13 34.56 10.84
N VAL A 117 -18.21 34.00 10.07
CA VAL A 117 -17.63 34.60 8.85
C VAL A 117 -17.50 33.58 7.74
N GLU A 118 -17.27 34.05 6.54
CA GLU A 118 -16.86 33.19 5.44
C GLU A 118 -15.34 33.01 5.47
N VAL A 119 -14.87 31.76 5.56
CA VAL A 119 -13.46 31.39 5.50
C VAL A 119 -13.19 30.73 4.17
N GLY A 120 -12.49 31.45 3.30
CA GLY A 120 -12.04 30.96 1.99
C GLY A 120 -10.54 30.69 1.98
N PHE A 121 -10.14 29.69 1.22
CA PHE A 121 -8.74 29.39 0.92
C PHE A 121 -8.62 28.81 -0.50
N ASN A 122 -7.41 28.83 -1.06
CA ASN A 122 -7.14 28.23 -2.35
C ASN A 122 -6.41 26.91 -2.16
N ASP A 123 -7.11 25.81 -2.39
CA ASP A 123 -6.55 24.46 -2.34
C ASP A 123 -5.84 24.14 -3.66
N LEU A 124 -4.62 23.58 -3.57
CA LEU A 124 -3.78 23.32 -4.76
C LEU A 124 -4.40 22.27 -5.71
N ILE A 125 -5.27 21.40 -5.19
CA ILE A 125 -5.95 20.35 -5.96
C ILE A 125 -7.38 20.76 -6.27
N ARG A 126 -8.13 21.23 -5.26
CA ARG A 126 -9.58 21.48 -5.36
C ARG A 126 -9.93 22.87 -5.87
N GLY A 127 -8.97 23.80 -5.86
CA GLY A 127 -9.15 25.19 -6.23
C GLY A 127 -9.76 26.00 -5.08
N LYS A 128 -10.59 26.99 -5.38
CA LYS A 128 -11.24 27.84 -4.37
C LYS A 128 -12.25 27.06 -3.55
N VAL A 129 -12.06 27.05 -2.24
CA VAL A 129 -12.94 26.42 -1.25
C VAL A 129 -13.35 27.46 -0.23
N SER A 130 -14.61 27.47 0.17
CA SER A 130 -15.17 28.41 1.14
C SER A 130 -16.14 27.72 2.08
N PHE A 131 -16.14 28.16 3.35
CA PHE A 131 -17.01 27.64 4.41
C PHE A 131 -17.63 28.80 5.21
N ASN A 132 -18.93 28.76 5.41
CA ASN A 132 -19.61 29.63 6.36
C ASN A 132 -19.46 29.05 7.78
N THR A 133 -18.62 29.67 8.60
CA THR A 133 -18.32 29.19 9.94
C THR A 133 -19.44 29.43 10.95
N GLY A 134 -20.43 30.26 10.63
CA GLY A 134 -21.66 30.40 11.38
C GLY A 134 -22.48 29.11 11.49
N LEU A 135 -22.28 28.18 10.58
CA LEU A 135 -22.89 26.84 10.60
C LEU A 135 -22.12 25.84 11.47
N ILE A 136 -20.85 26.14 11.81
CA ILE A 136 -19.99 25.22 12.60
C ILE A 136 -20.26 25.41 14.11
N GLY A 137 -20.43 26.63 14.56
CA GLY A 137 -20.53 26.98 15.99
C GLY A 137 -19.17 26.87 16.71
N ASP A 138 -19.18 27.09 18.03
CA ASP A 138 -17.99 27.06 18.87
C ASP A 138 -17.47 25.62 19.05
N ILE A 139 -16.27 25.36 18.53
CA ILE A 139 -15.68 24.02 18.53
C ILE A 139 -14.89 23.73 19.81
N VAL A 140 -14.91 22.49 20.26
CA VAL A 140 -14.02 22.04 21.36
C VAL A 140 -12.62 21.85 20.74
N ILE A 141 -11.61 22.51 21.35
CA ILE A 141 -10.22 22.42 20.91
C ILE A 141 -9.30 21.72 21.92
N ALA A 142 -9.73 21.61 23.17
CA ALA A 142 -9.03 20.84 24.21
C ALA A 142 -10.01 20.33 25.26
N LYS A 143 -9.69 19.21 25.92
CA LYS A 143 -10.43 18.70 27.07
C LYS A 143 -10.03 19.44 28.33
N ASN A 144 -8.81 19.88 28.45
CA ASN A 144 -8.22 20.73 29.46
C ASN A 144 -6.90 21.28 28.93
N LEU A 145 -6.16 22.08 29.70
CA LEU A 145 -4.90 22.68 29.24
C LEU A 145 -3.82 21.67 28.83
N LYS A 146 -3.87 20.46 29.39
CA LYS A 146 -2.90 19.38 29.07
C LYS A 146 -3.46 18.29 28.14
N ALA A 147 -4.65 18.49 27.57
CA ALA A 147 -5.29 17.51 26.70
C ALA A 147 -5.88 18.18 25.44
N PRO A 148 -5.02 18.69 24.55
CA PRO A 148 -5.46 19.31 23.30
C PRO A 148 -6.14 18.30 22.38
N LEU A 149 -7.01 18.77 21.49
CA LEU A 149 -7.61 17.97 20.43
C LEU A 149 -6.87 18.20 19.11
N PHE A 150 -7.01 17.26 18.20
CA PHE A 150 -6.32 17.20 16.89
C PHE A 150 -6.30 18.53 16.15
N VAL A 151 -7.46 19.22 16.06
CA VAL A 151 -7.57 20.47 15.28
C VAL A 151 -6.65 21.57 15.84
N PHE A 152 -6.54 21.66 17.15
CA PHE A 152 -5.68 22.65 17.80
C PHE A 152 -4.21 22.19 17.80
N ALA A 153 -3.94 20.96 18.25
CA ALA A 153 -2.58 20.44 18.32
C ALA A 153 -1.90 20.49 16.94
N GLY A 154 -2.59 20.02 15.89
CA GLY A 154 -2.05 20.07 14.53
C GLY A 154 -1.80 21.50 14.04
N THR A 155 -2.64 22.49 14.39
CA THR A 155 -2.40 23.90 14.02
C THR A 155 -1.13 24.46 14.70
N VAL A 156 -0.90 24.10 15.96
CA VAL A 156 0.29 24.52 16.70
C VAL A 156 1.54 23.82 16.13
N ASP A 157 1.44 22.52 15.89
CA ASP A 157 2.54 21.72 15.35
C ASP A 157 2.96 22.24 13.97
N ASP A 158 2.02 22.47 13.07
CA ASP A 158 2.29 23.00 11.73
C ASP A 158 3.06 24.34 11.77
N SER A 159 2.71 25.23 12.71
CA SER A 159 3.40 26.51 12.87
C SER A 159 4.78 26.36 13.51
N GLU A 160 4.89 25.62 14.61
CA GLU A 160 6.15 25.43 15.35
C GLU A 160 7.18 24.64 14.53
N MET A 161 6.71 23.66 13.76
CA MET A 161 7.55 22.85 12.86
C MET A 161 7.79 23.52 11.49
N LYS A 162 7.36 24.79 11.31
CA LYS A 162 7.59 25.56 10.08
C LYS A 162 7.06 24.91 8.82
N ILE A 163 5.93 24.22 8.91
CA ILE A 163 5.22 23.64 7.78
C ILE A 163 4.74 24.77 6.87
N THR A 164 4.94 24.61 5.56
CA THR A 164 4.50 25.58 4.54
C THR A 164 3.32 25.06 3.74
N HIS A 165 3.19 23.73 3.60
CA HIS A 165 2.17 23.06 2.80
C HIS A 165 1.58 21.89 3.59
N ILE A 166 0.27 21.84 3.74
CA ILE A 166 -0.47 20.72 4.31
C ILE A 166 -1.04 19.88 3.16
N ILE A 167 -0.48 18.69 2.96
CA ILE A 167 -0.95 17.72 1.94
C ILE A 167 -1.56 16.54 2.68
N ARG A 168 -2.88 16.32 2.54
CA ARG A 168 -3.61 15.31 3.31
C ARG A 168 -4.88 14.83 2.62
N GLY A 169 -5.54 13.81 3.15
CA GLY A 169 -6.83 13.34 2.62
C GLY A 169 -7.96 14.38 2.77
N GLU A 170 -8.89 14.36 1.83
CA GLU A 170 -10.05 15.29 1.80
C GLU A 170 -11.02 15.10 2.97
N ASP A 171 -10.94 14.01 3.71
CA ASP A 171 -11.71 13.82 4.95
C ASP A 171 -11.37 14.87 6.02
N HIS A 172 -10.25 15.55 5.89
CA HIS A 172 -9.87 16.70 6.71
C HIS A 172 -10.27 18.06 6.14
N LEU A 173 -10.93 18.12 4.98
CA LEU A 173 -11.31 19.39 4.35
C LEU A 173 -12.16 20.27 5.25
N SER A 174 -13.11 19.68 6.00
CA SER A 174 -13.95 20.39 7.00
C SER A 174 -13.21 20.84 8.25
N ASN A 175 -11.98 20.38 8.50
CA ASN A 175 -11.14 20.84 9.60
C ASN A 175 -10.33 22.08 9.23
N THR A 176 -10.05 22.28 7.95
CA THR A 176 -9.21 23.38 7.44
C THR A 176 -9.70 24.77 7.87
N PRO A 177 -10.98 25.16 7.72
CA PRO A 177 -11.44 26.48 8.17
C PRO A 177 -11.28 26.69 9.68
N LYS A 178 -11.40 25.63 10.47
CA LYS A 178 -11.19 25.68 11.94
C LYS A 178 -9.71 25.95 12.27
N GLN A 179 -8.81 25.25 11.59
CA GLN A 179 -7.36 25.44 11.76
C GLN A 179 -6.92 26.83 11.30
N ILE A 180 -7.44 27.33 10.17
CA ILE A 180 -7.20 28.70 9.69
C ILE A 180 -7.61 29.72 10.76
N LEU A 181 -8.79 29.57 11.36
CA LEU A 181 -9.28 30.51 12.38
C LEU A 181 -8.43 30.47 13.65
N ILE A 182 -8.05 29.27 14.11
CA ILE A 182 -7.15 29.11 15.28
C ILE A 182 -5.79 29.72 15.00
N GLY A 183 -5.22 29.44 13.80
CA GLY A 183 -3.93 30.01 13.38
C GLY A 183 -3.96 31.55 13.34
N LYS A 184 -5.03 32.14 12.77
CA LYS A 184 -5.22 33.60 12.77
C LYS A 184 -5.33 34.18 14.19
N ALA A 185 -6.06 33.51 15.08
CA ALA A 185 -6.16 33.94 16.49
C ALA A 185 -4.82 33.88 17.24
N LEU A 186 -3.94 32.95 16.86
CA LEU A 186 -2.58 32.82 17.42
C LEU A 186 -1.55 33.75 16.75
N GLY A 187 -1.89 34.33 15.60
CA GLY A 187 -0.98 35.16 14.79
C GLY A 187 0.02 34.33 13.97
N PHE A 188 -0.36 33.12 13.58
CA PHE A 188 0.46 32.23 12.75
C PHE A 188 0.38 32.60 11.26
N ASP A 189 1.42 32.26 10.50
CA ASP A 189 1.46 32.46 9.07
C ASP A 189 0.42 31.60 8.34
N GLU A 190 -0.01 32.08 7.18
CA GLU A 190 -0.94 31.34 6.33
C GLU A 190 -0.24 30.17 5.62
N LEU A 191 -0.87 29.00 5.65
CA LEU A 191 -0.38 27.77 5.03
C LEU A 191 -1.04 27.52 3.69
N LYS A 192 -0.37 26.76 2.82
CA LYS A 192 -0.96 26.23 1.59
C LYS A 192 -1.55 24.84 1.85
N TYR A 193 -2.68 24.56 1.23
CA TYR A 193 -3.44 23.32 1.42
C TYR A 193 -3.56 22.53 0.13
N ALA A 194 -3.49 21.21 0.23
CA ALA A 194 -3.78 20.28 -0.85
C ALA A 194 -4.55 19.08 -0.28
N HIS A 195 -5.82 18.95 -0.65
CA HIS A 195 -6.64 17.84 -0.19
C HIS A 195 -6.77 16.76 -1.26
N LEU A 196 -6.05 15.66 -1.05
CA LEU A 196 -6.05 14.47 -1.89
C LEU A 196 -7.41 13.77 -1.87
N PRO A 197 -7.85 13.16 -2.99
CA PRO A 197 -9.07 12.38 -3.04
C PRO A 197 -8.98 11.16 -2.13
N LEU A 198 -10.15 10.65 -1.70
CA LEU A 198 -10.21 9.39 -0.96
C LEU A 198 -9.87 8.21 -1.86
N ILE A 199 -9.21 7.23 -1.29
CA ILE A 199 -9.10 5.89 -1.88
C ILE A 199 -10.39 5.14 -1.56
N LEU A 200 -11.02 4.59 -2.60
CA LEU A 200 -12.32 3.96 -2.53
C LEU A 200 -12.23 2.45 -2.73
N SER A 201 -13.13 1.72 -2.12
CA SER A 201 -13.39 0.31 -2.42
C SER A 201 -14.07 0.15 -3.79
N PRO A 202 -14.15 -1.07 -4.35
CA PRO A 202 -14.84 -1.33 -5.61
C PRO A 202 -16.30 -0.87 -5.65
N ASP A 203 -17.00 -0.88 -4.51
CA ASP A 203 -18.37 -0.35 -4.33
C ASP A 203 -18.43 1.18 -4.21
N ARG A 204 -17.30 1.87 -4.39
CA ARG A 204 -17.11 3.32 -4.24
C ARG A 204 -17.31 3.87 -2.82
N SER A 205 -17.42 3.02 -1.82
CA SER A 205 -17.34 3.46 -0.41
C SER A 205 -15.89 3.79 -0.04
N LYS A 206 -15.69 4.52 1.09
CA LYS A 206 -14.35 4.75 1.62
C LYS A 206 -13.67 3.41 1.91
N LEU A 207 -12.45 3.23 1.42
CA LEU A 207 -11.66 2.02 1.65
C LEU A 207 -11.58 1.70 3.15
N SER A 208 -11.94 0.50 3.52
CA SER A 208 -11.95 0.04 4.91
C SER A 208 -11.36 -1.35 5.06
N LYS A 209 -10.89 -1.68 6.27
CA LYS A 209 -10.32 -3.00 6.63
C LYS A 209 -11.20 -4.21 6.31
N ARG A 210 -12.47 -4.01 5.96
CA ARG A 210 -13.39 -5.12 5.61
C ARG A 210 -13.22 -5.60 4.17
N TYR A 211 -12.64 -4.80 3.30
CA TYR A 211 -12.54 -5.09 1.86
C TYR A 211 -11.16 -5.53 1.41
N LEU A 212 -10.10 -5.10 2.13
CA LEU A 212 -8.72 -5.40 1.77
C LEU A 212 -7.86 -5.46 3.04
N GLU A 213 -6.84 -6.25 3.03
CA GLU A 213 -5.70 -6.08 3.92
C GLU A 213 -5.18 -4.65 3.70
N THR A 214 -5.12 -3.87 4.77
CA THR A 214 -4.94 -2.42 4.65
C THR A 214 -3.60 -1.94 5.19
N SER A 215 -2.77 -2.85 5.71
CA SER A 215 -1.41 -2.52 6.09
C SER A 215 -0.45 -2.78 4.93
N LEU A 216 0.56 -1.93 4.78
CA LEU A 216 1.61 -2.13 3.78
C LEU A 216 2.43 -3.39 4.06
N ASP A 217 2.55 -3.77 5.32
CA ASP A 217 3.24 -4.99 5.75
C ASP A 217 2.54 -6.27 5.25
N ASP A 218 1.19 -6.26 5.18
CA ASP A 218 0.43 -7.39 4.63
C ASP A 218 0.74 -7.60 3.14
N TYR A 219 0.82 -6.52 2.35
CA TYR A 219 1.21 -6.60 0.95
C TYR A 219 2.68 -7.04 0.77
N ARG A 220 3.58 -6.53 1.61
CA ARG A 220 4.98 -6.96 1.63
C ARG A 220 5.09 -8.47 1.87
N LYS A 221 4.38 -9.00 2.85
CA LYS A 221 4.34 -10.45 3.18
C LYS A 221 3.73 -11.30 2.08
N GLN A 222 2.85 -10.75 1.27
CA GLN A 222 2.32 -11.40 0.07
C GLN A 222 3.26 -11.34 -1.12
N GLY A 223 4.42 -10.70 -1.01
CA GLY A 223 5.43 -10.65 -2.07
C GLY A 223 5.20 -9.57 -3.12
N TYR A 224 4.50 -8.48 -2.76
CA TYR A 224 4.47 -7.29 -3.61
C TYR A 224 5.76 -6.50 -3.48
N LEU A 225 6.20 -5.91 -4.59
CA LEU A 225 7.41 -5.08 -4.67
C LEU A 225 7.10 -3.64 -4.25
N ALA A 226 8.03 -3.03 -3.52
CA ALA A 226 7.87 -1.66 -3.03
C ALA A 226 7.70 -0.64 -4.15
N GLU A 227 8.48 -0.78 -5.23
CA GLU A 227 8.42 0.08 -6.40
C GLU A 227 7.09 -0.03 -7.16
N ALA A 228 6.51 -1.24 -7.24
CA ALA A 228 5.20 -1.45 -7.82
C ALA A 228 4.11 -0.77 -6.98
N MET A 229 4.19 -0.89 -5.64
CA MET A 229 3.28 -0.22 -4.71
C MET A 229 3.35 1.31 -4.86
N VAL A 230 4.55 1.89 -4.89
CA VAL A 230 4.73 3.34 -5.04
C VAL A 230 4.14 3.84 -6.36
N ASN A 231 4.41 3.16 -7.47
CA ASN A 231 3.86 3.53 -8.78
C ASN A 231 2.33 3.41 -8.79
N PHE A 232 1.79 2.29 -8.31
CA PHE A 232 0.35 2.06 -8.26
C PHE A 232 -0.37 3.12 -7.42
N LEU A 233 0.13 3.43 -6.21
CA LEU A 233 -0.43 4.45 -5.33
C LEU A 233 -0.37 5.85 -5.95
N ALA A 234 0.72 6.18 -6.66
CA ALA A 234 0.82 7.46 -7.37
C ALA A 234 -0.29 7.59 -8.42
N LEU A 235 -0.54 6.56 -9.21
CA LEU A 235 -1.54 6.57 -10.27
C LEU A 235 -3.00 6.46 -9.77
N LEU A 236 -3.23 6.18 -8.50
CA LEU A 236 -4.59 6.25 -7.94
C LEU A 236 -5.16 7.67 -7.93
N GLY A 237 -4.31 8.69 -7.89
CA GLY A 237 -4.77 10.07 -7.81
C GLY A 237 -4.08 11.02 -8.79
N TRP A 238 -3.08 10.56 -9.54
CA TRP A 238 -2.27 11.38 -10.42
C TRP A 238 -1.98 10.62 -11.73
N HIS A 239 -1.70 11.34 -12.82
CA HIS A 239 -1.30 10.76 -14.10
C HIS A 239 -0.13 11.51 -14.72
N PRO A 240 0.82 10.82 -15.40
CA PRO A 240 1.86 11.43 -16.20
C PRO A 240 1.27 12.20 -17.40
N LYS A 241 2.08 12.95 -18.14
CA LYS A 241 1.62 13.70 -19.33
C LYS A 241 1.27 12.80 -20.50
N ASP A 242 1.77 11.61 -20.50
CA ASP A 242 1.52 10.55 -21.48
C ASP A 242 0.73 9.40 -20.84
N ASP A 243 0.52 8.32 -21.62
CA ASP A 243 -0.30 7.17 -21.23
C ASP A 243 0.53 6.06 -20.56
N ARG A 244 1.79 6.33 -20.15
CA ARG A 244 2.59 5.33 -19.44
C ARG A 244 1.97 5.02 -18.07
N GLU A 245 1.85 3.74 -17.78
CA GLU A 245 1.40 3.27 -16.47
C GLU A 245 2.57 2.78 -15.60
N VAL A 246 3.58 2.13 -16.20
CA VAL A 246 4.78 1.67 -15.47
C VAL A 246 5.83 2.76 -15.51
N LEU A 247 6.14 3.34 -14.35
CA LEU A 247 7.02 4.50 -14.18
C LEU A 247 8.09 4.19 -13.13
N SER A 248 9.35 4.40 -13.46
CA SER A 248 10.40 4.31 -12.45
C SER A 248 10.20 5.35 -11.34
N ARG A 249 10.82 5.12 -10.18
CA ARG A 249 10.82 6.12 -9.09
C ARG A 249 11.34 7.47 -9.55
N GLN A 250 12.39 7.47 -10.37
CA GLN A 250 12.99 8.69 -10.92
C GLN A 250 12.01 9.42 -11.85
N ASP A 251 11.24 8.67 -12.66
CA ASP A 251 10.19 9.26 -13.50
C ASP A 251 9.07 9.86 -12.64
N LEU A 252 8.62 9.16 -11.62
CA LEU A 252 7.62 9.67 -10.68
C LEU A 252 8.07 10.98 -10.03
N ILE A 253 9.30 11.05 -9.52
CA ILE A 253 9.86 12.25 -8.89
C ILE A 253 9.97 13.40 -9.90
N ARG A 254 10.44 13.12 -11.12
CA ARG A 254 10.65 14.12 -12.16
C ARG A 254 9.35 14.70 -12.70
N GLU A 255 8.32 13.87 -12.84
CA GLU A 255 7.10 14.21 -13.56
C GLU A 255 5.93 14.60 -12.65
N PHE A 256 6.03 14.33 -11.35
CA PHE A 256 4.99 14.66 -10.40
C PHE A 256 4.69 16.15 -10.36
N ASP A 257 3.42 16.49 -10.56
CA ASP A 257 2.89 17.85 -10.38
C ASP A 257 1.56 17.75 -9.61
N ILE A 258 1.52 18.38 -8.45
CA ILE A 258 0.34 18.37 -7.56
C ILE A 258 -0.92 18.93 -8.23
N LYS A 259 -0.76 19.85 -9.23
CA LYS A 259 -1.87 20.40 -9.99
C LYS A 259 -2.56 19.40 -10.91
N ARG A 260 -1.89 18.26 -11.16
CA ARG A 260 -2.41 17.15 -11.98
C ARG A 260 -3.07 16.06 -11.15
N VAL A 261 -3.08 16.21 -9.83
CA VAL A 261 -3.83 15.32 -8.96
C VAL A 261 -5.33 15.52 -9.22
N GLN A 262 -6.03 14.42 -9.47
CA GLN A 262 -7.47 14.44 -9.75
C GLN A 262 -8.28 14.75 -8.48
N LYS A 263 -9.50 15.29 -8.69
CA LYS A 263 -10.42 15.64 -7.58
C LYS A 263 -11.30 14.48 -7.15
N ALA A 264 -11.58 13.55 -8.06
CA ALA A 264 -12.44 12.41 -7.81
C ALA A 264 -11.70 11.30 -7.04
N GLY A 265 -12.43 10.59 -6.18
CA GLY A 265 -11.89 9.42 -5.50
C GLY A 265 -11.47 8.33 -6.48
N ALA A 266 -10.38 7.64 -6.19
CA ALA A 266 -9.85 6.56 -7.00
C ALA A 266 -10.18 5.20 -6.40
N VAL A 267 -10.69 4.28 -7.23
CA VAL A 267 -11.00 2.91 -6.80
C VAL A 267 -9.71 2.10 -6.74
N PHE A 268 -9.46 1.47 -5.59
CA PHE A 268 -8.37 0.52 -5.42
C PHE A 268 -8.80 -0.83 -6.02
N SER A 269 -8.14 -1.28 -7.10
CA SER A 269 -8.33 -2.61 -7.67
C SER A 269 -7.10 -3.47 -7.41
N ILE A 270 -7.32 -4.60 -6.76
CA ILE A 270 -6.24 -5.58 -6.48
C ILE A 270 -5.75 -6.23 -7.79
N GLU A 271 -6.66 -6.46 -8.75
CA GLU A 271 -6.32 -7.05 -10.04
C GLU A 271 -5.38 -6.12 -10.82
N LYS A 272 -5.65 -4.80 -10.77
CA LYS A 272 -4.78 -3.81 -11.38
C LYS A 272 -3.44 -3.72 -10.65
N PHE A 273 -3.43 -3.84 -9.34
CA PHE A 273 -2.19 -3.86 -8.56
C PHE A 273 -1.36 -5.13 -8.83
N ASP A 274 -2.01 -6.30 -8.94
CA ASP A 274 -1.35 -7.55 -9.37
C ASP A 274 -0.68 -7.39 -10.74
N TRP A 275 -1.38 -6.73 -11.68
CA TRP A 275 -0.82 -6.45 -13.00
C TRP A 275 0.43 -5.54 -12.91
N PHE A 276 0.36 -4.47 -12.11
CA PHE A 276 1.53 -3.59 -11.89
C PHE A 276 2.70 -4.38 -11.33
N ASN A 277 2.46 -5.16 -10.29
CA ASN A 277 3.51 -5.94 -9.64
C ASN A 277 4.15 -6.93 -10.61
N ALA A 278 3.35 -7.62 -11.43
CA ALA A 278 3.85 -8.50 -12.48
C ALA A 278 4.74 -7.76 -13.50
N GLN A 279 4.40 -6.52 -13.91
CA GLN A 279 5.24 -5.76 -14.82
C GLN A 279 6.62 -5.45 -14.22
N TYR A 280 6.67 -5.10 -12.93
CA TYR A 280 7.94 -4.85 -12.25
C TYR A 280 8.77 -6.13 -12.08
N ILE A 281 8.14 -7.26 -11.75
CA ILE A 281 8.82 -8.56 -11.66
C ILE A 281 9.42 -8.94 -13.01
N LYS A 282 8.67 -8.84 -14.10
CA LYS A 282 9.12 -9.17 -15.46
C LYS A 282 10.36 -8.38 -15.88
N THR A 283 10.43 -7.11 -15.51
CA THR A 283 11.53 -6.23 -15.90
C THR A 283 12.70 -6.26 -14.93
N SER A 284 12.56 -6.94 -13.79
CA SER A 284 13.62 -7.07 -12.80
C SER A 284 14.69 -8.06 -13.22
N ASP A 285 15.93 -7.81 -12.80
CA ASP A 285 17.03 -8.75 -12.93
C ASP A 285 16.78 -10.00 -12.08
N ALA A 286 17.03 -11.19 -12.63
CA ALA A 286 16.75 -12.46 -11.94
C ALA A 286 17.63 -12.67 -10.71
N THR A 287 18.86 -12.17 -10.71
CA THR A 287 19.76 -12.24 -9.54
C THR A 287 19.27 -11.35 -8.41
N ASP A 288 18.69 -10.19 -8.74
CA ASP A 288 18.07 -9.31 -7.73
C ASP A 288 16.78 -9.92 -7.20
N LEU A 289 15.95 -10.53 -8.06
CA LEU A 289 14.77 -11.27 -7.62
C LEU A 289 15.12 -12.46 -6.72
N ALA A 290 16.21 -13.18 -6.98
CA ALA A 290 16.67 -14.26 -6.11
C ALA A 290 16.91 -13.77 -4.67
N LYS A 291 17.55 -12.61 -4.49
CA LYS A 291 17.74 -12.01 -3.15
C LYS A 291 16.42 -11.68 -2.45
N ARG A 292 15.43 -11.20 -3.21
CA ARG A 292 14.10 -10.83 -2.69
C ARG A 292 13.23 -12.04 -2.38
N LEU A 293 13.51 -13.19 -3.00
CA LEU A 293 12.79 -14.45 -2.76
C LEU A 293 13.18 -15.15 -1.46
N LYS A 294 14.20 -14.68 -0.74
CA LYS A 294 14.74 -15.35 0.46
C LYS A 294 13.67 -15.72 1.50
N ASP A 295 12.68 -14.86 1.70
CA ASP A 295 11.63 -15.08 2.70
C ASP A 295 10.42 -15.87 2.14
N PHE A 296 10.43 -16.26 0.86
CA PHE A 296 9.29 -16.84 0.16
C PHE A 296 9.51 -18.27 -0.36
N ILE A 297 10.77 -18.73 -0.39
CA ILE A 297 11.16 -20.05 -0.92
C ILE A 297 12.00 -20.80 0.09
N PRO A 298 12.11 -22.15 -0.02
CA PRO A 298 12.96 -22.96 0.83
C PRO A 298 14.43 -22.54 0.76
N GLU A 299 15.14 -22.63 1.88
CA GLU A 299 16.54 -22.20 1.98
C GLU A 299 17.49 -23.07 1.14
N ASP A 300 17.19 -24.34 1.00
CA ASP A 300 17.94 -25.31 0.18
C ASP A 300 17.95 -24.99 -1.32
N TRP A 301 16.97 -24.22 -1.82
CA TRP A 301 16.98 -23.78 -3.22
C TRP A 301 18.14 -22.82 -3.55
N PHE A 302 18.69 -22.17 -2.52
CA PHE A 302 19.87 -21.30 -2.68
C PHE A 302 21.19 -22.05 -2.78
N GLU A 303 21.22 -23.36 -2.49
CA GLU A 303 22.42 -24.19 -2.63
C GLU A 303 22.84 -24.30 -4.12
N ASN A 304 21.89 -24.16 -5.04
CA ASN A 304 22.16 -24.09 -6.48
C ASN A 304 21.68 -22.74 -7.06
N GLU A 305 22.46 -21.70 -6.82
CA GLU A 305 22.13 -20.33 -7.24
C GLU A 305 21.96 -20.21 -8.76
N GLU A 306 22.73 -20.95 -9.57
CA GLU A 306 22.61 -20.94 -11.04
C GLU A 306 21.25 -21.48 -11.47
N LEU A 307 20.81 -22.60 -10.92
CA LEU A 307 19.51 -23.19 -11.19
C LEU A 307 18.39 -22.24 -10.75
N LEU A 308 18.51 -21.64 -9.56
CA LEU A 308 17.53 -20.69 -9.06
C LEU A 308 17.36 -19.48 -9.99
N VAL A 309 18.45 -18.85 -10.41
CA VAL A 309 18.41 -17.69 -11.29
C VAL A 309 17.80 -18.07 -12.65
N ARG A 310 18.12 -19.24 -13.23
CA ARG A 310 17.53 -19.73 -14.48
C ARG A 310 16.04 -20.05 -14.32
N ALA A 311 15.63 -20.63 -13.21
CA ALA A 311 14.23 -20.88 -12.92
C ALA A 311 13.43 -19.56 -12.73
N ILE A 312 14.03 -18.54 -12.10
CA ILE A 312 13.44 -17.21 -11.98
C ILE A 312 13.26 -16.57 -13.35
N GLU A 313 14.29 -16.63 -14.22
CA GLU A 313 14.25 -16.00 -15.53
C GLU A 313 13.08 -16.50 -16.39
N ILE A 314 12.76 -17.80 -16.28
CA ILE A 314 11.66 -18.38 -17.06
C ILE A 314 10.28 -18.17 -16.38
N GLU A 315 10.23 -18.20 -15.05
CA GLU A 315 8.95 -18.09 -14.34
C GLU A 315 8.53 -16.63 -14.08
N LYS A 316 9.44 -15.65 -14.12
CA LYS A 316 9.11 -14.23 -13.89
C LYS A 316 8.03 -13.68 -14.82
N GLU A 317 7.83 -14.29 -15.99
CA GLU A 317 6.76 -13.96 -16.92
C GLU A 317 5.37 -14.40 -16.44
N ARG A 318 5.30 -15.34 -15.49
CA ARG A 318 4.08 -16.03 -15.06
C ARG A 318 3.66 -15.66 -13.66
N ILE A 319 4.55 -15.12 -12.83
CA ILE A 319 4.27 -14.74 -11.45
C ILE A 319 3.74 -13.30 -11.34
N LYS A 320 2.79 -13.11 -10.45
CA LYS A 320 2.26 -11.79 -10.12
C LYS A 320 2.82 -11.27 -8.80
N LYS A 321 3.21 -12.17 -7.91
CA LYS A 321 3.77 -11.91 -6.58
C LYS A 321 4.93 -12.86 -6.32
N LEU A 322 5.88 -12.47 -5.46
CA LEU A 322 7.01 -13.34 -5.13
C LEU A 322 6.57 -14.67 -4.49
N THR A 323 5.44 -14.66 -3.78
CA THR A 323 4.84 -15.88 -3.20
C THR A 323 4.43 -16.92 -4.24
N ASP A 324 4.13 -16.50 -5.47
CA ASP A 324 3.68 -17.41 -6.53
C ASP A 324 4.83 -18.29 -7.02
N PHE A 325 6.08 -17.82 -6.87
CA PHE A 325 7.26 -18.48 -7.42
C PHE A 325 7.47 -19.89 -6.86
N LYS A 326 7.25 -20.07 -5.56
CA LYS A 326 7.44 -21.38 -4.92
C LYS A 326 6.60 -22.47 -5.59
N GLU A 327 5.32 -22.21 -5.81
CA GLU A 327 4.41 -23.19 -6.41
C GLU A 327 4.69 -23.43 -7.89
N LEU A 328 5.12 -22.39 -8.62
CA LEU A 328 5.37 -22.49 -10.05
C LEU A 328 6.72 -23.15 -10.37
N ALA A 329 7.73 -22.95 -9.52
CA ALA A 329 9.12 -23.34 -9.76
C ALA A 329 9.60 -24.57 -8.99
N ASP A 330 8.81 -25.13 -8.04
CA ASP A 330 9.21 -26.25 -7.18
C ASP A 330 9.75 -27.44 -7.99
N PHE A 331 9.15 -27.74 -9.14
CA PHE A 331 9.54 -28.86 -9.98
C PHE A 331 10.96 -28.73 -10.54
N PHE A 332 11.57 -27.55 -10.59
CA PHE A 332 12.98 -27.41 -10.98
C PHE A 332 13.91 -28.01 -9.93
N PHE A 333 13.53 -27.97 -8.66
CA PHE A 333 14.33 -28.44 -7.53
C PHE A 333 14.00 -29.88 -7.15
N GLU A 334 12.72 -30.25 -7.19
CA GLU A 334 12.26 -31.61 -6.92
C GLU A 334 11.09 -31.95 -7.83
N LEU A 335 11.14 -33.11 -8.50
CA LEU A 335 10.03 -33.56 -9.34
C LEU A 335 8.83 -33.93 -8.47
N PRO A 336 7.68 -33.19 -8.55
CA PRO A 336 6.49 -33.54 -7.80
C PRO A 336 5.96 -34.92 -8.18
N ASP A 337 5.35 -35.61 -7.21
CA ASP A 337 4.58 -36.80 -7.54
C ASP A 337 3.28 -36.42 -8.27
N TYR A 338 2.94 -37.17 -9.31
CA TYR A 338 1.77 -36.90 -10.15
C TYR A 338 1.12 -38.20 -10.63
N GLU A 339 -0.17 -38.10 -10.85
CA GLU A 339 -0.97 -39.21 -11.40
C GLU A 339 -0.61 -39.51 -12.84
N PRO A 340 -0.42 -40.78 -13.27
CA PRO A 340 -0.07 -41.17 -14.64
C PRO A 340 -1.02 -40.60 -15.69
N LYS A 341 -2.30 -40.48 -15.37
CA LYS A 341 -3.33 -39.89 -16.26
C LYS A 341 -3.02 -38.46 -16.71
N LEU A 342 -2.19 -37.71 -15.96
CA LEU A 342 -1.78 -36.36 -16.32
C LEU A 342 -0.90 -36.34 -17.60
N LEU A 343 -0.20 -37.43 -17.89
CA LEU A 343 0.60 -37.60 -19.10
C LEU A 343 -0.25 -37.64 -20.37
N ALA A 344 -1.55 -37.96 -20.26
CA ALA A 344 -2.42 -38.07 -21.41
C ALA A 344 -2.81 -36.70 -21.97
N TRP A 345 -2.52 -36.47 -23.24
CA TRP A 345 -3.10 -35.36 -24.00
C TRP A 345 -4.47 -35.77 -24.51
N GLN A 346 -5.55 -35.16 -24.03
CA GLN A 346 -6.93 -35.53 -24.38
C GLN A 346 -7.21 -37.03 -24.13
N ASN A 347 -7.56 -37.79 -25.16
CA ASN A 347 -7.91 -39.21 -25.10
C ASN A 347 -6.75 -40.12 -25.56
N MET A 348 -5.46 -39.72 -25.35
CA MET A 348 -4.33 -40.57 -25.66
C MET A 348 -4.36 -41.87 -24.84
N SER A 349 -4.09 -43.00 -25.53
CA SER A 349 -3.88 -44.28 -24.85
C SER A 349 -2.52 -44.37 -24.17
N GLU A 350 -2.40 -45.19 -23.15
CA GLU A 350 -1.13 -45.42 -22.45
C GLU A 350 -0.04 -45.93 -23.38
N ASP A 351 -0.37 -46.85 -24.32
CA ASP A 351 0.58 -47.34 -25.32
C ASP A 351 1.18 -46.23 -26.19
N LYS A 352 0.37 -45.23 -26.57
CA LYS A 352 0.86 -44.07 -27.35
C LYS A 352 1.74 -43.16 -26.49
N ILE A 353 1.38 -42.92 -25.25
CA ILE A 353 2.19 -42.11 -24.33
C ILE A 353 3.53 -42.77 -24.11
N LEU A 354 3.52 -44.09 -23.85
CA LEU A 354 4.73 -44.90 -23.67
C LEU A 354 5.62 -44.84 -24.88
N ALA A 355 5.08 -45.11 -26.10
CA ALA A 355 5.83 -45.05 -27.33
C ALA A 355 6.47 -43.68 -27.58
N ASN A 356 5.73 -42.59 -27.34
CA ASN A 356 6.25 -41.23 -27.49
C ASN A 356 7.37 -40.92 -26.50
N LEU A 357 7.24 -41.26 -25.22
CA LEU A 357 8.27 -41.02 -24.21
C LEU A 357 9.53 -41.88 -24.45
N GLN A 358 9.38 -43.13 -24.94
CA GLN A 358 10.51 -43.98 -25.32
C GLN A 358 11.27 -43.41 -26.53
N LEU A 359 10.55 -42.96 -27.56
CA LEU A 359 11.15 -42.32 -28.73
C LEU A 359 11.92 -41.06 -28.34
N LEU A 360 11.31 -40.19 -27.52
CA LEU A 360 11.92 -38.97 -27.01
C LEU A 360 13.17 -39.26 -26.18
N SER A 361 13.09 -40.25 -25.28
CA SER A 361 14.23 -40.65 -24.45
C SER A 361 15.42 -41.10 -25.33
N ALA A 362 15.16 -41.90 -26.36
CA ALA A 362 16.19 -42.40 -27.26
C ALA A 362 16.86 -41.29 -28.11
N GLU A 363 16.09 -40.33 -28.58
CA GLU A 363 16.64 -39.22 -29.38
C GLU A 363 17.38 -38.20 -28.48
N ILE A 364 16.87 -37.89 -27.29
CA ILE A 364 17.55 -37.03 -26.33
C ILE A 364 18.88 -37.66 -25.86
N GLU A 365 18.94 -38.98 -25.69
CA GLU A 365 20.17 -39.68 -25.30
C GLU A 365 21.27 -39.55 -26.30
N LYS A 366 20.95 -39.43 -27.63
CA LYS A 366 21.91 -39.24 -28.73
C LYS A 366 22.41 -37.80 -28.84
N ALA A 367 21.62 -36.81 -28.36
CA ALA A 367 21.98 -35.39 -28.45
C ALA A 367 23.26 -35.10 -27.65
N PRO A 368 24.26 -34.42 -28.20
CA PRO A 368 25.43 -34.00 -27.43
C PRO A 368 25.05 -32.96 -26.37
N GLU A 369 25.80 -32.90 -25.29
CA GLU A 369 25.56 -31.95 -24.20
C GLU A 369 25.64 -30.49 -24.67
N SER A 370 26.52 -30.20 -25.62
CA SER A 370 26.66 -28.88 -26.22
C SER A 370 25.40 -28.39 -26.97
N ASP A 371 24.54 -29.31 -27.36
CA ASP A 371 23.31 -29.01 -28.12
C ASP A 371 22.07 -28.95 -27.24
N PHE A 372 22.24 -28.97 -25.91
CA PHE A 372 21.13 -28.98 -24.93
C PHE A 372 20.59 -27.58 -24.67
N THR A 373 20.22 -26.93 -25.78
CA THR A 373 19.55 -25.62 -25.79
C THR A 373 18.13 -25.74 -26.33
N GLN A 374 17.25 -24.85 -25.95
CA GLN A 374 15.84 -24.81 -26.37
C GLN A 374 15.73 -24.94 -27.93
N GLU A 375 16.52 -24.17 -28.64
CA GLU A 375 16.48 -24.12 -30.10
C GLU A 375 16.94 -25.46 -30.74
N ASN A 376 18.04 -26.04 -30.26
CA ASN A 376 18.56 -27.29 -30.80
C ASN A 376 17.67 -28.48 -30.41
N LEU A 377 17.14 -28.52 -29.18
CA LEU A 377 16.18 -29.53 -28.76
C LEU A 377 14.91 -29.49 -29.60
N ALA A 378 14.40 -28.31 -29.94
CA ALA A 378 13.26 -28.16 -30.83
C ALA A 378 13.59 -28.68 -32.24
N ARG A 379 14.81 -28.41 -32.75
CA ARG A 379 15.28 -28.89 -34.07
C ARG A 379 15.41 -30.41 -34.13
N ILE A 380 15.81 -31.04 -33.03
CA ILE A 380 15.95 -32.51 -32.93
C ILE A 380 14.59 -33.20 -32.78
N ILE A 381 13.74 -32.65 -31.93
CA ILE A 381 12.51 -33.34 -31.52
C ILE A 381 11.32 -33.08 -32.45
N MET A 382 11.15 -31.85 -32.95
CA MET A 382 9.99 -31.50 -33.76
C MET A 382 9.86 -32.26 -35.12
N PRO A 383 10.94 -32.69 -35.80
CA PRO A 383 10.86 -33.42 -37.04
C PRO A 383 10.69 -34.95 -36.87
N LEU A 384 10.60 -35.47 -35.64
CA LEU A 384 10.56 -36.91 -35.41
C LEU A 384 9.38 -37.58 -36.15
N PRO A 385 9.62 -38.69 -36.87
CA PRO A 385 8.61 -39.41 -37.62
C PRO A 385 7.65 -40.14 -36.66
N GLY A 386 6.40 -40.28 -37.10
CA GLY A 386 5.36 -40.97 -36.31
C GLY A 386 4.67 -40.12 -35.27
N VAL A 387 4.97 -38.83 -35.18
CA VAL A 387 4.37 -37.89 -34.25
C VAL A 387 3.02 -37.43 -34.80
N TRP A 388 1.98 -37.68 -34.05
CA TRP A 388 0.58 -37.48 -34.40
C TRP A 388 0.13 -36.02 -34.37
N GLY A 389 0.74 -35.22 -33.55
CA GLY A 389 0.49 -33.79 -33.39
C GLY A 389 1.37 -33.20 -32.30
N ARG A 390 1.60 -31.88 -32.35
CA ARG A 390 2.44 -31.18 -31.34
C ARG A 390 1.98 -31.44 -29.90
N GLY A 391 0.67 -31.47 -29.65
CA GLY A 391 0.12 -31.74 -28.33
C GLY A 391 0.42 -33.16 -27.84
N GLU A 392 0.29 -34.17 -28.67
CA GLU A 392 0.53 -35.57 -28.34
C GLU A 392 2.02 -35.87 -28.02
N LEU A 393 2.94 -35.10 -28.57
CA LEU A 393 4.39 -35.25 -28.31
C LEU A 393 4.82 -34.38 -27.08
N LEU A 394 4.48 -33.12 -27.11
CA LEU A 394 5.03 -32.15 -26.17
C LEU A 394 4.33 -32.15 -24.81
N TRP A 395 3.05 -32.55 -24.75
CA TRP A 395 2.33 -32.60 -23.48
C TRP A 395 2.88 -33.70 -22.54
N PRO A 396 3.00 -34.98 -22.96
CA PRO A 396 3.59 -36.00 -22.11
C PRO A 396 5.02 -35.64 -21.68
N LEU A 397 5.83 -35.08 -22.60
CA LEU A 397 7.18 -34.62 -22.28
C LEU A 397 7.18 -33.53 -21.21
N ARG A 398 6.34 -32.50 -21.37
CA ARG A 398 6.24 -31.40 -20.42
C ARG A 398 5.80 -31.88 -19.03
N VAL A 399 4.80 -32.77 -18.98
CA VAL A 399 4.34 -33.36 -17.71
C VAL A 399 5.41 -34.27 -17.12
N ALA A 400 6.09 -35.09 -17.92
CA ALA A 400 7.19 -35.94 -17.43
C ALA A 400 8.30 -35.12 -16.78
N LEU A 401 8.60 -33.93 -17.31
CA LEU A 401 9.63 -33.02 -16.80
C LEU A 401 9.20 -32.23 -15.58
N SER A 402 7.94 -31.80 -15.52
CA SER A 402 7.46 -30.87 -14.49
C SER A 402 6.51 -31.49 -13.46
N GLY A 403 5.86 -32.59 -13.77
CA GLY A 403 4.78 -33.14 -12.94
C GLY A 403 3.52 -32.28 -12.91
N LYS A 404 3.43 -31.21 -13.72
CA LYS A 404 2.36 -30.20 -13.61
C LYS A 404 1.48 -30.11 -14.85
N HIS A 405 0.22 -29.74 -14.60
CA HIS A 405 -0.73 -29.42 -15.67
C HIS A 405 -0.35 -28.14 -16.43
N ALA A 406 0.26 -27.18 -15.76
CA ALA A 406 0.72 -25.91 -16.33
C ALA A 406 2.16 -25.61 -15.91
N SER A 407 3.05 -25.46 -16.89
CA SER A 407 4.47 -25.15 -16.70
C SER A 407 5.00 -24.42 -17.95
N PRO A 408 6.24 -23.93 -17.97
CA PRO A 408 6.94 -23.52 -19.19
C PRO A 408 6.98 -24.61 -20.24
N GLY A 409 7.47 -24.29 -21.43
CA GLY A 409 7.62 -25.25 -22.50
C GLY A 409 8.63 -26.37 -22.18
N PRO A 410 8.44 -27.58 -22.72
CA PRO A 410 9.31 -28.70 -22.36
C PRO A 410 10.78 -28.46 -22.75
N PHE A 411 11.05 -27.74 -23.81
CA PHE A 411 12.42 -27.44 -24.24
C PHE A 411 13.12 -26.43 -23.33
N GLU A 412 12.36 -25.44 -22.86
CA GLU A 412 12.82 -24.48 -21.85
C GLU A 412 13.17 -25.18 -20.52
N ILE A 413 12.29 -26.10 -20.09
CA ILE A 413 12.51 -26.90 -18.88
C ILE A 413 13.75 -27.79 -19.04
N MET A 414 13.89 -28.45 -20.18
CA MET A 414 15.03 -29.33 -20.47
C MET A 414 16.37 -28.58 -20.49
N GLU A 415 16.40 -27.39 -21.09
CA GLU A 415 17.58 -26.55 -21.09
C GLU A 415 18.03 -26.18 -19.68
N ILE A 416 17.09 -25.91 -18.75
CA ILE A 416 17.37 -25.57 -17.35
C ILE A 416 17.82 -26.80 -16.56
N LEU A 417 17.12 -27.92 -16.68
CA LEU A 417 17.41 -29.17 -15.94
C LEU A 417 18.69 -29.86 -16.43
N GLY A 418 19.07 -29.62 -17.66
CA GLY A 418 20.15 -30.38 -18.31
C GLY A 418 19.72 -31.76 -18.78
N LYS A 419 20.62 -32.42 -19.51
CA LYS A 419 20.36 -33.70 -20.17
C LYS A 419 20.10 -34.84 -19.17
N GLU A 420 20.96 -34.97 -18.16
CA GLU A 420 20.89 -36.07 -17.20
C GLU A 420 19.58 -36.09 -16.43
N GLU A 421 19.20 -34.97 -15.81
CA GLU A 421 17.96 -34.88 -15.03
C GLU A 421 16.73 -35.01 -15.95
N SER A 422 16.76 -34.45 -17.15
CA SER A 422 15.67 -34.60 -18.13
C SER A 422 15.42 -36.05 -18.48
N LEU A 423 16.47 -36.83 -18.83
CA LEU A 423 16.35 -38.24 -19.10
C LEU A 423 15.88 -39.05 -17.90
N LYS A 424 16.37 -38.75 -16.73
CA LYS A 424 15.94 -39.41 -15.47
C LYS A 424 14.43 -39.21 -15.27
N ARG A 425 13.89 -38.01 -15.43
CA ARG A 425 12.46 -37.71 -15.28
C ARG A 425 11.61 -38.39 -16.33
N ILE A 426 12.04 -38.44 -17.60
CA ILE A 426 11.36 -39.17 -18.64
C ILE A 426 11.32 -40.69 -18.34
N LYS A 427 12.41 -41.25 -17.83
CA LYS A 427 12.46 -42.66 -17.39
C LYS A 427 11.54 -42.93 -16.20
N VAL A 428 11.40 -41.97 -15.29
CA VAL A 428 10.40 -42.07 -14.19
C VAL A 428 8.98 -42.07 -14.74
N ALA A 429 8.65 -41.19 -15.69
CA ALA A 429 7.34 -41.12 -16.33
C ALA A 429 7.00 -42.44 -17.03
N ILE A 430 7.97 -43.03 -17.80
CA ILE A 430 7.79 -44.32 -18.46
C ILE A 430 7.45 -45.45 -17.47
N LYS A 431 8.01 -45.42 -16.25
CA LYS A 431 7.74 -46.45 -15.24
C LYS A 431 6.38 -46.27 -14.54
N LYS A 432 5.79 -45.09 -14.63
CA LYS A 432 4.48 -44.79 -14.03
C LYS A 432 3.31 -45.29 -14.91
N ILE A 433 3.54 -45.51 -16.23
CA ILE A 433 2.58 -46.02 -17.21
C ILE A 433 2.63 -47.55 -17.18
#